data_92a333e77217be3213b81e6167fd7486
#
_entry.id   92a333e77217be3213b81e6167fd7486
#
_cell.length_a   1.000
_cell.length_b   1.000
_cell.length_c   1.000
_cell.angle_alpha   90.00
_cell.angle_beta   90.00
_cell.angle_gamma   90.00
#
_symmetry.space_group_name_H-M   'P 1'
#
loop_
_entity.id
_entity.type
_entity.pdbx_description
1 polymer ?
#
loop_
_entity_poly.entity_id
_entity_poly.type
_entity_poly.pdbx_seq_one_letter_code
_entity_poly.pdbx_strand_id
1 'polypeptide(L)'
;MPYKYLFLLFVFITQPLQAHTFTGMNGFYDGLSHPVLGIDHFLAMVSVGIVSAQIGGRAIWTIPATFVLMMIIGGTIGMLIEVFFFNLEESAFIVVEYGIVFSVILLGLAIAIEKKIATNIIMFFICIFGMCHGLAH
;
A
#
# COMPACT_ATOMS: atom_id res chain seq x y z
N MET A 1 -2.88 -12.19 -27.88
CA MET A 1 -4.17 -12.58 -27.31
C MET A 1 -4.11 -13.28 -25.93
N PRO A 2 -3.21 -13.03 -25.00
CA PRO A 2 -3.23 -13.75 -23.72
C PRO A 2 -3.62 -12.90 -22.51
N TYR A 3 -3.92 -11.60 -22.68
CA TYR A 3 -4.16 -10.70 -21.53
C TYR A 3 -5.42 -11.03 -20.72
N LYS A 4 -6.41 -11.66 -21.35
CA LYS A 4 -7.65 -12.11 -20.69
C LYS A 4 -7.39 -13.14 -19.59
N TYR A 5 -6.39 -14.01 -19.80
CA TYR A 5 -6.02 -15.05 -18.85
C TYR A 5 -5.11 -14.52 -17.75
N LEU A 6 -4.32 -13.50 -18.06
CA LEU A 6 -3.48 -12.81 -17.06
C LEU A 6 -4.34 -12.09 -16.02
N PHE A 7 -5.45 -11.47 -16.45
CA PHE A 7 -6.40 -10.82 -15.55
C PHE A 7 -7.14 -11.85 -14.67
N LEU A 8 -7.55 -12.98 -15.25
CA LEU A 8 -8.16 -14.09 -14.50
C LEU A 8 -7.18 -14.71 -13.50
N LEU A 9 -5.91 -14.89 -13.88
CA LEU A 9 -4.87 -15.38 -12.98
C LEU A 9 -4.66 -14.41 -11.81
N PHE A 10 -4.70 -13.11 -12.07
CA PHE A 10 -4.56 -12.07 -11.04
C PHE A 10 -5.73 -12.09 -10.04
N VAL A 11 -6.96 -12.30 -10.50
CA VAL A 11 -8.15 -12.41 -9.65
C VAL A 11 -8.15 -13.69 -8.80
N PHE A 12 -7.56 -14.79 -9.29
CA PHE A 12 -7.47 -16.04 -8.52
C PHE A 12 -6.36 -16.06 -7.48
N ILE A 13 -5.38 -15.16 -7.57
CA ILE A 13 -4.29 -15.03 -6.59
C ILE A 13 -4.70 -14.17 -5.39
N THR A 14 -5.81 -13.44 -5.46
CA THR A 14 -6.39 -12.72 -4.32
C THR A 14 -7.10 -13.67 -3.35
N GLN A 15 -6.38 -14.66 -2.85
CA GLN A 15 -6.75 -15.29 -1.59
C GLN A 15 -6.59 -14.23 -0.49
N PRO A 16 -7.44 -14.23 0.56
CA PRO A 16 -7.19 -13.37 1.70
C PRO A 16 -5.82 -13.76 2.26
N LEU A 17 -4.79 -13.02 1.87
CA LEU A 17 -3.50 -13.12 2.52
C LEU A 17 -3.71 -12.58 3.94
N GLN A 18 -3.80 -13.50 4.87
CA GLN A 18 -3.73 -13.17 6.29
C GLN A 18 -2.33 -12.58 6.51
N ALA A 19 -2.27 -11.27 6.65
CA ALA A 19 -1.05 -10.54 6.97
C ALA A 19 -0.46 -10.96 8.35
N HIS A 20 -1.16 -11.82 9.08
CA HIS A 20 -0.85 -12.21 10.47
C HIS A 20 -0.13 -13.55 10.64
N THR A 21 0.45 -14.16 9.59
CA THR A 21 0.96 -15.54 9.69
C THR A 21 2.47 -15.71 9.84
N PHE A 22 3.23 -14.66 10.08
CA PHE A 22 4.63 -14.82 10.51
C PHE A 22 4.78 -14.61 12.02
N THR A 23 4.12 -15.47 12.79
CA THR A 23 4.27 -15.52 14.24
C THR A 23 5.60 -16.17 14.60
N GLY A 24 6.50 -15.40 15.17
CA GLY A 24 7.72 -15.93 15.80
C GLY A 24 8.97 -15.07 15.68
N MET A 25 8.97 -14.02 14.88
CA MET A 25 10.06 -13.04 14.89
C MET A 25 9.72 -11.91 15.85
N ASN A 26 10.72 -11.42 16.59
CA ASN A 26 10.56 -10.28 17.49
C ASN A 26 10.11 -9.05 16.69
N GLY A 27 9.14 -8.29 17.17
CA GLY A 27 8.42 -7.24 16.47
C GLY A 27 9.23 -6.28 15.57
N PHE A 28 10.50 -6.03 15.90
CA PHE A 28 11.39 -5.24 15.04
C PHE A 28 11.69 -5.94 13.70
N TYR A 29 11.97 -7.23 13.71
CA TYR A 29 12.26 -8.00 12.49
C TYR A 29 10.99 -8.22 11.66
N ASP A 30 9.86 -8.42 12.31
CA ASP A 30 8.56 -8.52 11.63
C ASP A 30 8.23 -7.20 10.92
N GLY A 31 8.37 -6.07 11.60
CA GLY A 31 8.14 -4.75 11.03
C GLY A 31 9.11 -4.41 9.89
N LEU A 32 10.37 -4.85 9.96
CA LEU A 32 11.37 -4.61 8.92
C LEU A 32 11.15 -5.51 7.69
N SER A 33 10.75 -6.75 7.90
CA SER A 33 10.55 -7.72 6.82
C SER A 33 9.17 -7.60 6.15
N HIS A 34 8.16 -7.15 6.89
CA HIS A 34 6.78 -7.07 6.43
C HIS A 34 6.60 -6.26 5.13
N PRO A 35 7.19 -5.07 4.94
CA PRO A 35 7.07 -4.32 3.68
C PRO A 35 7.59 -5.08 2.46
N VAL A 36 8.50 -6.04 2.65
CA VAL A 36 9.07 -6.85 1.57
C VAL A 36 8.33 -8.17 1.39
N LEU A 37 7.87 -8.77 2.48
CA LEU A 37 7.19 -10.08 2.50
C LEU A 37 5.68 -9.97 2.35
N GLY A 38 5.08 -8.82 2.73
CA GLY A 38 3.68 -8.51 2.46
C GLY A 38 3.47 -8.20 0.99
N ILE A 39 2.76 -9.08 0.26
CA ILE A 39 2.61 -8.96 -1.19
C ILE A 39 1.87 -7.68 -1.60
N ASP A 40 0.92 -7.23 -0.80
CA ASP A 40 0.17 -5.98 -0.94
C ASP A 40 1.07 -4.75 -0.83
N HIS A 41 1.93 -4.71 0.19
CA HIS A 41 2.93 -3.65 0.37
C HIS A 41 3.96 -3.66 -0.75
N PHE A 42 4.45 -4.84 -1.10
CA PHE A 42 5.40 -4.99 -2.20
C PHE A 42 4.81 -4.49 -3.53
N LEU A 43 3.57 -4.89 -3.84
CA LEU A 43 2.88 -4.44 -5.04
C LEU A 43 2.62 -2.93 -5.02
N ALA A 44 2.24 -2.36 -3.87
CA ALA A 44 2.07 -0.93 -3.72
C ALA A 44 3.38 -0.18 -3.97
N MET A 45 4.48 -0.59 -3.34
CA MET A 45 5.79 0.04 -3.53
C MET A 45 6.26 -0.04 -4.98
N VAL A 46 6.11 -1.19 -5.64
CA VAL A 46 6.44 -1.35 -7.05
C VAL A 46 5.58 -0.44 -7.92
N SER A 47 4.27 -0.39 -7.67
CA SER A 47 3.34 0.47 -8.41
C SER A 47 3.65 1.95 -8.23
N VAL A 48 3.97 2.39 -7.01
CA VAL A 48 4.42 3.75 -6.70
C VAL A 48 5.70 4.08 -7.48
N GLY A 49 6.66 3.14 -7.52
CA GLY A 49 7.90 3.29 -8.30
C GLY A 49 7.63 3.46 -9.80
N ILE A 50 6.76 2.64 -10.38
CA ILE A 50 6.41 2.70 -11.80
C ILE A 50 5.71 4.01 -12.13
N VAL A 51 4.69 4.42 -11.36
CA VAL A 51 3.97 5.69 -11.56
C VAL A 51 4.93 6.87 -11.46
N SER A 52 5.84 6.87 -10.48
CA SER A 52 6.82 7.93 -10.32
C SER A 52 7.78 8.03 -11.53
N ALA A 53 8.19 6.89 -12.09
CA ALA A 53 9.02 6.81 -13.28
C ALA A 53 8.27 7.29 -14.55
N GLN A 54 6.98 6.96 -14.70
CA GLN A 54 6.15 7.44 -15.80
C GLN A 54 5.99 8.97 -15.80
N ILE A 55 5.87 9.58 -14.62
CA ILE A 55 5.79 11.04 -14.47
C ILE A 55 7.16 11.68 -14.74
N GLY A 56 8.22 11.09 -14.23
CA GLY A 56 9.59 11.52 -14.44
C GLY A 56 10.02 12.73 -13.60
N GLY A 57 11.21 13.24 -13.88
CA GLY A 57 11.76 14.41 -13.23
C GLY A 57 11.89 14.24 -11.71
N ARG A 58 11.45 15.25 -10.95
CA ARG A 58 11.48 15.20 -9.47
C ARG A 58 10.54 14.16 -8.88
N ALA A 59 9.49 13.75 -9.60
CA ALA A 59 8.50 12.79 -9.14
C ALA A 59 9.13 11.43 -8.82
N ILE A 60 10.21 11.05 -9.49
CA ILE A 60 10.93 9.79 -9.26
C ILE A 60 11.35 9.63 -7.78
N TRP A 61 11.68 10.73 -7.12
CA TRP A 61 12.09 10.72 -5.72
C TRP A 61 11.00 11.19 -4.77
N THR A 62 10.23 12.22 -5.16
CA THR A 62 9.26 12.82 -4.25
C THR A 62 8.06 11.90 -4.00
N ILE A 63 7.58 11.16 -4.99
CA ILE A 63 6.43 10.26 -4.83
C ILE A 63 6.75 9.09 -3.90
N PRO A 64 7.82 8.30 -4.12
CA PRO A 64 8.18 7.22 -3.19
C PRO A 64 8.53 7.74 -1.79
N ALA A 65 9.25 8.86 -1.69
CA ALA A 65 9.59 9.45 -0.39
C ALA A 65 8.33 9.87 0.39
N THR A 66 7.34 10.45 -0.28
CA THR A 66 6.06 10.81 0.33
C THR A 66 5.30 9.57 0.79
N PHE A 67 5.28 8.52 -0.03
CA PHE A 67 4.62 7.26 0.34
C PHE A 67 5.21 6.68 1.62
N VAL A 68 6.54 6.54 1.70
CA VAL A 68 7.25 6.03 2.87
C VAL A 68 7.02 6.92 4.10
N LEU A 69 7.08 8.25 3.92
CA LEU A 69 6.83 9.20 5.02
C LEU A 69 5.40 9.02 5.57
N MET A 70 4.41 8.90 4.70
CA MET A 70 3.02 8.73 5.12
C MET A 70 2.78 7.35 5.76
N MET A 71 3.50 6.31 5.34
CA MET A 71 3.48 5.01 6.02
C MET A 71 4.02 5.12 7.45
N ILE A 72 5.13 5.82 7.66
CA ILE A 72 5.70 6.04 9.00
C ILE A 72 4.71 6.81 9.88
N ILE A 73 4.09 7.87 9.35
CA ILE A 73 3.08 8.65 10.07
C ILE A 73 1.87 7.78 10.40
N GLY A 74 1.35 7.03 9.43
CA GLY A 74 0.22 6.12 9.62
C GLY A 74 0.49 5.05 10.68
N GLY A 75 1.66 4.39 10.61
CA GLY A 75 2.07 3.39 11.59
C GLY A 75 2.22 3.97 13.00
N THR A 76 2.80 5.17 13.11
CA THR A 76 2.88 5.86 14.41
C THR A 76 1.50 6.18 14.97
N ILE A 77 0.57 6.65 14.14
CA ILE A 77 -0.80 6.92 14.54
C ILE A 77 -1.51 5.61 14.93
N GLY A 78 -1.37 4.55 14.14
CA GLY A 78 -1.95 3.23 14.42
C GLY A 78 -1.50 2.71 15.79
N MET A 79 -0.21 2.75 16.05
CA MET A 79 0.37 2.35 17.34
C MET A 79 -0.17 3.20 18.51
N LEU A 80 -0.31 4.51 18.34
CA LEU A 80 -0.87 5.38 19.37
C LEU A 80 -2.36 5.07 19.62
N ILE A 81 -3.11 4.82 18.56
CA ILE A 81 -4.53 4.44 18.66
C ILE A 81 -4.66 3.12 19.43
N GLU A 82 -3.86 2.12 19.12
CA GLU A 82 -3.86 0.84 19.81
C GLU A 82 -3.55 0.98 21.32
N VAL A 83 -2.56 1.81 21.66
CA VAL A 83 -2.16 2.05 23.05
C VAL A 83 -3.23 2.81 23.85
N PHE A 84 -3.86 3.82 23.25
CA PHE A 84 -4.80 4.70 23.97
C PHE A 84 -6.28 4.30 23.86
N PHE A 85 -6.64 3.58 22.80
CA PHE A 85 -8.03 3.18 22.51
C PHE A 85 -8.14 1.66 22.38
N PHE A 86 -7.97 0.97 23.47
CA PHE A 86 -7.91 -0.48 23.61
C PHE A 86 -9.08 -1.31 23.02
N ASN A 87 -10.08 -0.68 22.39
CA ASN A 87 -11.28 -1.33 21.87
C ASN A 87 -11.74 -0.70 20.53
N LEU A 88 -10.82 -0.46 19.60
CA LEU A 88 -11.30 -0.17 18.25
C LEU A 88 -11.93 -1.45 17.69
N GLU A 89 -13.21 -1.33 17.32
CA GLU A 89 -13.96 -2.42 16.71
C GLU A 89 -13.21 -2.93 15.47
N GLU A 90 -13.21 -4.23 15.31
CA GLU A 90 -12.67 -4.96 14.14
C GLU A 90 -13.10 -4.34 12.79
N SER A 91 -14.25 -3.67 12.77
CA SER A 91 -14.78 -2.91 11.64
C SER A 91 -13.87 -1.77 11.14
N ALA A 92 -13.10 -1.12 12.01
CA ALA A 92 -12.19 -0.05 11.61
C ALA A 92 -11.00 -0.58 10.80
N PHE A 93 -10.47 -1.74 11.18
CA PHE A 93 -9.38 -2.41 10.46
C PHE A 93 -9.82 -2.88 9.07
N ILE A 94 -11.05 -3.36 8.93
CA ILE A 94 -11.63 -3.76 7.63
C ILE A 94 -11.62 -2.58 6.64
N VAL A 95 -11.95 -1.37 7.07
CA VAL A 95 -11.92 -0.18 6.20
C VAL A 95 -10.49 0.12 5.71
N VAL A 96 -9.50 -0.02 6.57
CA VAL A 96 -8.10 0.19 6.22
C VAL A 96 -7.63 -0.87 5.21
N GLU A 97 -7.97 -2.14 5.42
CA GLU A 97 -7.66 -3.24 4.48
C GLU A 97 -8.26 -3.01 3.10
N TYR A 98 -9.53 -2.60 3.02
CA TYR A 98 -10.13 -2.20 1.74
C TYR A 98 -9.41 -1.01 1.10
N GLY A 99 -8.94 -0.06 1.90
CA GLY A 99 -8.12 1.06 1.43
C GLY A 99 -6.82 0.60 0.78
N ILE A 100 -6.15 -0.40 1.35
CA ILE A 100 -4.93 -1.01 0.80
C ILE A 100 -5.21 -1.67 -0.54
N VAL A 101 -6.20 -2.57 -0.61
CA VAL A 101 -6.58 -3.25 -1.85
C VAL A 101 -6.97 -2.26 -2.94
N PHE A 102 -7.76 -1.25 -2.58
CA PHE A 102 -8.19 -0.20 -3.50
C PHE A 102 -6.98 0.60 -4.03
N SER A 103 -5.98 0.87 -3.19
CA SER A 103 -4.77 1.58 -3.58
C SER A 103 -3.99 0.85 -4.68
N VAL A 104 -3.83 -0.47 -4.54
CA VAL A 104 -3.12 -1.31 -5.53
C VAL A 104 -3.86 -1.33 -6.86
N ILE A 105 -5.20 -1.46 -6.82
CA ILE A 105 -6.04 -1.42 -8.03
C ILE A 105 -5.93 -0.07 -8.73
N LEU A 106 -6.03 1.03 -7.98
CA LEU A 106 -6.03 2.38 -8.53
C LEU A 106 -4.66 2.75 -9.10
N LEU A 107 -3.58 2.39 -8.44
CA LEU A 107 -2.22 2.56 -8.94
C LEU A 107 -1.98 1.69 -10.19
N GLY A 108 -2.46 0.45 -10.20
CA GLY A 108 -2.38 -0.42 -11.36
C GLY A 108 -3.15 0.13 -12.57
N LEU A 109 -4.34 0.71 -12.36
CA LEU A 109 -5.09 1.40 -13.40
C LEU A 109 -4.35 2.66 -13.91
N ALA A 110 -3.78 3.45 -13.00
CA ALA A 110 -2.99 4.62 -13.36
C ALA A 110 -1.81 4.25 -14.27
N ILE A 111 -1.13 3.14 -13.97
CA ILE A 111 -0.05 2.59 -14.81
C ILE A 111 -0.58 2.16 -16.18
N ALA A 112 -1.71 1.45 -16.23
CA ALA A 112 -2.27 0.88 -17.44
C ALA A 112 -2.81 1.94 -18.44
N ILE A 113 -3.24 3.09 -17.95
CA ILE A 113 -3.81 4.16 -18.78
C ILE A 113 -2.73 4.90 -19.58
N GLU A 114 -1.45 4.78 -19.21
CA GLU A 114 -0.29 5.42 -19.86
C GLU A 114 -0.40 6.95 -20.04
N LYS A 115 -1.43 7.57 -19.49
CA LYS A 115 -1.62 9.02 -19.54
C LYS A 115 -0.85 9.67 -18.41
N LYS A 116 -0.19 10.79 -18.71
CA LYS A 116 0.43 11.64 -17.70
C LYS A 116 -0.65 12.24 -16.79
N ILE A 117 -0.86 11.62 -15.65
CA ILE A 117 -1.72 12.17 -14.62
C ILE A 117 -0.97 13.31 -13.93
N ALA A 118 -1.67 14.39 -13.60
CA ALA A 118 -1.05 15.52 -12.92
C ALA A 118 -0.43 15.08 -11.58
N THR A 119 0.81 15.47 -11.37
CA THR A 119 1.59 15.08 -10.18
C THR A 119 0.85 15.38 -8.88
N ASN A 120 0.13 16.49 -8.80
CA ASN A 120 -0.64 16.87 -7.59
C ASN A 120 -1.75 15.88 -7.28
N ILE A 121 -2.40 15.32 -8.29
CA ILE A 121 -3.46 14.31 -8.12
C ILE A 121 -2.83 13.02 -7.57
N ILE A 122 -1.74 12.59 -8.18
CA ILE A 122 -1.01 11.39 -7.71
C ILE A 122 -0.53 11.60 -6.28
N MET A 123 0.06 12.74 -5.95
CA MET A 123 0.56 13.04 -4.60
C MET A 123 -0.57 12.98 -3.56
N PHE A 124 -1.75 13.50 -3.87
CA PHE A 124 -2.91 13.42 -3.00
C PHE A 124 -3.27 11.96 -2.67
N PHE A 125 -3.37 11.11 -3.69
CA PHE A 125 -3.68 9.69 -3.47
C PHE A 125 -2.54 8.95 -2.75
N ILE A 126 -1.29 9.26 -3.06
CA ILE A 126 -0.11 8.68 -2.40
C ILE A 126 -0.10 9.00 -0.90
N CYS A 127 -0.50 10.21 -0.49
CA CYS A 127 -0.62 10.56 0.93
C CYS A 127 -1.67 9.67 1.63
N ILE A 128 -2.85 9.52 1.04
CA ILE A 128 -3.94 8.71 1.61
C ILE A 128 -3.51 7.23 1.67
N PHE A 129 -2.99 6.71 0.57
CA PHE A 129 -2.61 5.29 0.48
C PHE A 129 -1.45 4.95 1.40
N GLY A 130 -0.41 5.79 1.45
CA GLY A 130 0.69 5.60 2.39
C GLY A 130 0.21 5.59 3.84
N MET A 131 -0.74 6.46 4.19
CA MET A 131 -1.33 6.47 5.53
C MET A 131 -2.12 5.18 5.82
N CYS A 132 -2.96 4.70 4.88
CA CYS A 132 -3.69 3.44 5.04
C CYS A 132 -2.73 2.26 5.24
N HIS A 133 -1.66 2.19 4.44
CA HIS A 133 -0.65 1.14 4.55
C HIS A 133 0.06 1.18 5.90
N GLY A 134 0.32 2.36 6.44
CA GLY A 134 0.91 2.51 7.77
C GLY A 134 -0.05 2.15 8.90
N LEU A 135 -1.33 2.52 8.79
CA LEU A 135 -2.34 2.24 9.83
C LEU A 135 -2.67 0.76 9.99
N ALA A 136 -2.40 -0.06 8.97
CA ALA A 136 -2.69 -1.50 8.99
C ALA A 136 -1.69 -2.30 9.85
N HIS A 137 -0.60 -1.68 10.28
CA HIS A 137 0.52 -2.31 11.01
C HIS A 137 0.99 -1.44 12.16
#